data_7277aefd7487fc91e5e4542d618bc937
#
_entry.id   7277aefd7487fc91e5e4542d618bc937
#
_cell.length_a   1.000
_cell.length_b   1.000
_cell.length_c   1.000
_cell.angle_alpha   90.00
_cell.angle_beta   90.00
_cell.angle_gamma   90.00
#
_symmetry.space_group_name_H-M   'P 1'
#
loop_
_entity.id
_entity.type
_entity.pdbx_description
1 polymer ?
#
loop_
_entity_poly.entity_id
_entity_poly.type
_entity_poly.pdbx_seq_one_letter_code
_entity_poly.pdbx_strand_id
1 'polypeptide(L)'
;MTPSSPLITVPDLKALLGHPDLRIVDASWHLDGRDGRIDFARERLPGAVFFDLEAGSDRASPLPHMLPTAAAFAAHVSALGIGDQDDIVVYDTPGLVSAARIWWMLRTFGASRVRVLDGGLPAWRAAGGPLEAGPRSPPDPARFRAQFDPDAVADRAAVAGAADAGVQVLDARSAGRFAGTAPEPRAGLRGGHMPGACNLPFADILTPDSTMKRGAALEAAYRAAGIDPDRPVITTCGSGVTAAILSLGLAVLGRPSRLYDGSWAEWGGRTDTAIATTPTDR
;
A
#
# COMPACT_ATOMS: atom_id res chain seq x y z
N MET A 1 -23.70 -3.89 9.77
CA MET A 1 -22.70 -4.95 9.57
C MET A 1 -21.33 -4.36 9.86
N THR A 2 -20.57 -4.89 10.80
CA THR A 2 -19.20 -4.47 11.05
C THR A 2 -18.38 -4.71 9.76
N PRO A 3 -17.64 -3.73 9.23
CA PRO A 3 -16.80 -3.98 8.08
C PRO A 3 -15.84 -5.15 8.38
N SER A 4 -15.72 -6.09 7.47
CA SER A 4 -14.74 -7.17 7.62
C SER A 4 -13.34 -6.57 7.73
N SER A 5 -12.50 -7.14 8.61
CA SER A 5 -11.11 -6.68 8.75
C SER A 5 -10.40 -6.62 7.39
N PRO A 6 -9.66 -5.55 7.07
CA PRO A 6 -8.88 -5.46 5.83
C PRO A 6 -7.67 -6.42 5.82
N LEU A 7 -7.45 -7.14 6.91
CA LEU A 7 -6.41 -8.17 7.04
C LEU A 7 -7.03 -9.55 7.20
N ILE A 8 -6.35 -10.55 6.66
CA ILE A 8 -6.69 -11.97 6.84
C ILE A 8 -5.51 -12.70 7.50
N THR A 9 -5.80 -13.59 8.43
CA THR A 9 -4.78 -14.43 9.06
C THR A 9 -4.42 -15.63 8.19
N VAL A 10 -3.27 -16.26 8.44
CA VAL A 10 -2.86 -17.50 7.74
C VAL A 10 -3.87 -18.64 7.94
N PRO A 11 -4.38 -18.93 9.16
CA PRO A 11 -5.40 -19.94 9.35
C PRO A 11 -6.68 -19.67 8.53
N ASP A 12 -7.16 -18.42 8.53
CA ASP A 12 -8.37 -18.06 7.80
C ASP A 12 -8.18 -18.20 6.27
N LEU A 13 -7.01 -17.80 5.74
CA LEU A 13 -6.72 -18.00 4.32
C LEU A 13 -6.59 -19.48 3.95
N LYS A 14 -5.96 -20.30 4.82
CA LYS A 14 -5.89 -21.75 4.60
C LYS A 14 -7.28 -22.39 4.49
N ALA A 15 -8.24 -21.94 5.31
CA ALA A 15 -9.61 -22.43 5.26
C ALA A 15 -10.35 -22.04 3.97
N LEU A 16 -9.92 -20.99 3.28
CA LEU A 16 -10.50 -20.54 2.01
C LEU A 16 -9.85 -21.15 0.76
N LEU A 17 -8.73 -21.85 0.90
CA LEU A 17 -8.06 -22.45 -0.26
C LEU A 17 -8.99 -23.37 -1.03
N GLY A 18 -9.02 -23.21 -2.36
CA GLY A 18 -9.90 -23.96 -3.23
C GLY A 18 -11.32 -23.39 -3.39
N HIS A 19 -11.66 -22.30 -2.68
CA HIS A 19 -12.95 -21.64 -2.90
C HIS A 19 -12.98 -20.99 -4.28
N PRO A 20 -14.07 -21.16 -5.06
CA PRO A 20 -14.12 -20.71 -6.48
C PRO A 20 -13.99 -19.19 -6.65
N ASP A 21 -14.45 -18.42 -5.68
CA ASP A 21 -14.39 -16.95 -5.70
C ASP A 21 -13.09 -16.38 -5.13
N LEU A 22 -12.21 -17.21 -4.54
CA LEU A 22 -10.95 -16.74 -3.97
C LEU A 22 -9.96 -16.40 -5.09
N ARG A 23 -9.37 -15.22 -5.03
CA ARG A 23 -8.22 -14.81 -5.86
C ARG A 23 -7.07 -14.41 -4.96
N ILE A 24 -5.95 -15.07 -5.12
CA ILE A 24 -4.72 -14.78 -4.38
C ILE A 24 -3.78 -13.99 -5.29
N VAL A 25 -3.31 -12.86 -4.82
CA VAL A 25 -2.50 -11.91 -5.59
C VAL A 25 -1.16 -11.72 -4.91
N ASP A 26 -0.09 -12.09 -5.60
CA ASP A 26 1.27 -11.74 -5.21
C ASP A 26 1.58 -10.33 -5.71
N ALA A 27 1.82 -9.43 -4.78
CA ALA A 27 2.13 -8.03 -5.03
C ALA A 27 3.60 -7.70 -4.76
N SER A 28 4.49 -8.69 -4.79
CA SER A 28 5.90 -8.52 -4.43
C SER A 28 6.58 -7.47 -5.30
N TRP A 29 7.01 -6.42 -4.64
CA TRP A 29 7.82 -5.35 -5.19
C TRP A 29 8.87 -4.98 -4.14
N HIS A 30 10.08 -4.66 -4.56
CA HIS A 30 11.20 -4.45 -3.66
C HIS A 30 11.73 -3.02 -3.76
N LEU A 31 11.97 -2.40 -2.59
CA LEU A 31 12.55 -1.07 -2.47
C LEU A 31 13.99 -0.98 -3.02
N ASP A 32 14.69 -2.11 -3.08
CA ASP A 32 16.06 -2.25 -3.59
C ASP A 32 16.12 -2.51 -5.11
N GLY A 33 14.97 -2.56 -5.78
CA GLY A 33 14.87 -2.72 -7.23
C GLY A 33 14.98 -4.16 -7.74
N ARG A 34 14.98 -5.18 -6.86
CA ARG A 34 14.90 -6.60 -7.28
C ARG A 34 13.56 -6.87 -7.97
N ASP A 35 13.57 -7.75 -8.96
CA ASP A 35 12.35 -8.15 -9.68
C ASP A 35 11.54 -9.17 -8.86
N GLY A 36 10.35 -8.79 -8.41
CA GLY A 36 9.44 -9.64 -7.66
C GLY A 36 8.95 -10.88 -8.43
N ARG A 37 9.03 -10.87 -9.78
CA ARG A 37 8.71 -12.05 -10.59
C ARG A 37 9.67 -13.23 -10.34
N ILE A 38 10.91 -12.94 -9.96
CA ILE A 38 11.90 -13.97 -9.61
C ILE A 38 11.46 -14.67 -8.34
N ASP A 39 11.02 -13.92 -7.32
CA ASP A 39 10.51 -14.49 -6.08
C ASP A 39 9.21 -15.28 -6.33
N PHE A 40 8.29 -14.75 -7.10
CA PHE A 40 7.04 -15.42 -7.50
C PHE A 40 7.28 -16.76 -8.23
N ALA A 41 8.27 -16.81 -9.13
CA ALA A 41 8.62 -18.03 -9.84
C ALA A 41 9.30 -19.07 -8.91
N ARG A 42 10.07 -18.59 -7.92
CA ARG A 42 10.76 -19.46 -6.95
C ARG A 42 9.78 -20.11 -5.97
N GLU A 43 8.83 -19.33 -5.45
CA GLU A 43 7.80 -19.80 -4.53
C GLU A 43 6.63 -18.80 -4.41
N ARG A 44 5.43 -19.32 -4.35
CA ARG A 44 4.20 -18.54 -4.18
C ARG A 44 3.12 -19.33 -3.46
N LEU A 45 2.09 -18.64 -3.00
CA LEU A 45 0.87 -19.29 -2.49
C LEU A 45 0.15 -20.03 -3.63
N PRO A 46 -0.53 -21.16 -3.34
CA PRO A 46 -1.26 -21.92 -4.34
C PRO A 46 -2.28 -21.06 -5.09
N GLY A 47 -2.28 -21.18 -6.40
CA GLY A 47 -3.20 -20.43 -7.25
C GLY A 47 -2.94 -18.92 -7.34
N ALA A 48 -1.87 -18.38 -6.75
CA ALA A 48 -1.58 -16.96 -6.79
C ALA A 48 -1.27 -16.46 -8.20
N VAL A 49 -1.72 -15.26 -8.55
CA VAL A 49 -1.33 -14.50 -9.74
C VAL A 49 -0.38 -13.38 -9.34
N PHE A 50 0.53 -12.99 -10.23
CA PHE A 50 1.48 -11.90 -9.96
C PHE A 50 0.92 -10.57 -10.45
N PHE A 51 0.80 -9.60 -9.55
CA PHE A 51 0.47 -8.23 -9.89
C PHE A 51 1.75 -7.41 -10.02
N ASP A 52 2.11 -7.09 -11.24
CA ASP A 52 3.22 -6.19 -11.52
C ASP A 52 2.79 -4.74 -11.25
N LEU A 53 3.36 -4.13 -10.20
CA LEU A 53 3.04 -2.75 -9.80
C LEU A 53 3.33 -1.75 -10.93
N GLU A 54 4.43 -1.92 -11.67
CA GLU A 54 4.79 -1.01 -12.76
C GLU A 54 3.81 -1.13 -13.95
N ALA A 55 3.41 -2.35 -14.29
CA ALA A 55 2.42 -2.59 -15.35
C ALA A 55 1.00 -2.16 -14.95
N GLY A 56 0.68 -2.24 -13.66
CA GLY A 56 -0.61 -1.81 -13.10
C GLY A 56 -0.69 -0.31 -12.79
N SER A 57 0.38 0.45 -13.04
CA SER A 57 0.46 1.90 -12.83
C SER A 57 0.36 2.69 -14.15
N ASP A 58 0.20 4.01 -14.08
CA ASP A 58 0.24 4.90 -15.24
C ASP A 58 1.67 5.04 -15.77
N ARG A 59 1.96 4.31 -16.83
CA ARG A 59 3.28 4.32 -17.50
C ARG A 59 3.57 5.59 -18.31
N ALA A 60 2.57 6.43 -18.55
CA ALA A 60 2.75 7.72 -19.23
C ALA A 60 3.15 8.83 -18.24
N SER A 61 2.89 8.63 -16.95
CA SER A 61 3.29 9.58 -15.92
C SER A 61 4.82 9.63 -15.76
N PRO A 62 5.43 10.80 -15.61
CA PRO A 62 6.84 10.94 -15.24
C PRO A 62 7.08 10.59 -13.76
N LEU A 63 6.01 10.48 -12.96
CA LEU A 63 6.07 10.09 -11.54
C LEU A 63 5.91 8.56 -11.41
N PRO A 64 6.64 7.94 -10.49
CA PRO A 64 6.55 6.49 -10.30
C PRO A 64 5.23 6.09 -9.65
N HIS A 65 4.70 4.92 -10.05
CA HIS A 65 3.59 4.20 -9.43
C HIS A 65 2.25 4.96 -9.38
N MET A 66 2.08 6.02 -10.20
CA MET A 66 0.83 6.77 -10.25
C MET A 66 -0.35 5.88 -10.65
N LEU A 67 -1.53 6.16 -10.07
CA LEU A 67 -2.75 5.45 -10.45
C LEU A 67 -3.01 5.58 -11.96
N PRO A 68 -3.34 4.48 -12.64
CA PRO A 68 -3.73 4.50 -14.04
C PRO A 68 -5.18 5.01 -14.19
N THR A 69 -5.64 5.16 -15.42
CA THR A 69 -7.07 5.37 -15.67
C THR A 69 -7.88 4.14 -15.24
N ALA A 70 -9.17 4.35 -14.87
CA ALA A 70 -10.06 3.25 -14.50
C ALA A 70 -10.14 2.16 -15.59
N ALA A 71 -10.12 2.55 -16.86
CA ALA A 71 -10.15 1.59 -17.99
C ALA A 71 -8.85 0.77 -18.07
N ALA A 72 -7.68 1.39 -17.90
CA ALA A 72 -6.41 0.69 -17.91
C ALA A 72 -6.28 -0.27 -16.72
N PHE A 73 -6.68 0.18 -15.52
CA PHE A 73 -6.71 -0.68 -14.33
C PHE A 73 -7.63 -1.87 -14.50
N ALA A 74 -8.87 -1.64 -15.00
CA ALA A 74 -9.83 -2.71 -15.26
C ALA A 74 -9.28 -3.75 -16.24
N ALA A 75 -8.63 -3.31 -17.33
CA ALA A 75 -8.02 -4.21 -18.30
C ALA A 75 -6.89 -5.04 -17.68
N HIS A 76 -6.00 -4.40 -16.89
CA HIS A 76 -4.89 -5.08 -16.22
C HIS A 76 -5.39 -6.15 -15.23
N VAL A 77 -6.32 -5.79 -14.34
CA VAL A 77 -6.86 -6.70 -13.32
C VAL A 77 -7.67 -7.83 -13.94
N SER A 78 -8.46 -7.54 -14.99
CA SER A 78 -9.22 -8.55 -15.73
C SER A 78 -8.30 -9.59 -16.39
N ALA A 79 -7.16 -9.16 -16.95
CA ALA A 79 -6.17 -10.07 -17.56
C ALA A 79 -5.51 -10.99 -16.53
N LEU A 80 -5.51 -10.61 -15.23
CA LEU A 80 -5.05 -11.45 -14.12
C LEU A 80 -6.13 -12.45 -13.63
N GLY A 81 -7.29 -12.52 -14.30
CA GLY A 81 -8.37 -13.41 -13.91
C GLY A 81 -9.11 -12.97 -12.65
N ILE A 82 -9.09 -11.67 -12.34
CA ILE A 82 -9.71 -11.09 -11.15
C ILE A 82 -10.95 -10.30 -11.54
N GLY A 83 -12.10 -10.65 -10.96
CA GLY A 83 -13.38 -9.94 -11.11
C GLY A 83 -13.68 -9.01 -9.94
N ASP A 84 -14.59 -8.07 -10.14
CA ASP A 84 -14.99 -7.08 -9.12
C ASP A 84 -15.78 -7.69 -7.94
N GLN A 85 -16.28 -8.92 -8.10
CA GLN A 85 -17.01 -9.65 -7.06
C GLN A 85 -16.19 -10.74 -6.36
N ASP A 86 -14.94 -10.92 -6.73
CA ASP A 86 -14.07 -11.92 -6.12
C ASP A 86 -13.69 -11.56 -4.68
N ASP A 87 -13.37 -12.58 -3.89
CA ASP A 87 -12.74 -12.45 -2.58
C ASP A 87 -11.22 -12.43 -2.76
N ILE A 88 -10.66 -11.23 -2.76
CA ILE A 88 -9.28 -11.00 -3.15
C ILE A 88 -8.39 -10.96 -1.90
N VAL A 89 -7.34 -11.78 -1.90
CA VAL A 89 -6.30 -11.76 -0.86
C VAL A 89 -4.97 -11.38 -1.49
N VAL A 90 -4.40 -10.26 -1.04
CA VAL A 90 -3.12 -9.74 -1.52
C VAL A 90 -2.03 -10.09 -0.51
N TYR A 91 -0.88 -10.55 -0.97
CA TYR A 91 0.30 -10.76 -0.13
C TYR A 91 1.56 -10.29 -0.86
N ASP A 92 2.67 -10.23 -0.14
CA ASP A 92 3.99 -10.00 -0.73
C ASP A 92 5.08 -10.85 -0.06
N THR A 93 6.22 -10.95 -0.72
CA THR A 93 7.39 -11.70 -0.24
C THR A 93 8.11 -10.99 0.92
N PRO A 94 8.23 -9.65 0.97
CA PRO A 94 8.85 -8.97 2.11
C PRO A 94 8.06 -9.06 3.43
N GLY A 95 6.75 -9.36 3.37
CA GLY A 95 5.90 -9.44 4.54
C GLY A 95 5.27 -8.11 4.93
N LEU A 96 4.34 -7.62 4.11
CA LEU A 96 3.56 -6.39 4.28
C LEU A 96 4.36 -5.10 3.95
N VAL A 97 4.86 -5.03 2.71
CA VAL A 97 5.51 -3.82 2.15
C VAL A 97 4.72 -3.26 0.97
N SER A 98 4.51 -4.04 -0.08
CA SER A 98 3.82 -3.62 -1.32
C SER A 98 2.39 -4.15 -1.43
N ALA A 99 2.04 -5.19 -0.68
CA ALA A 99 0.69 -5.75 -0.66
C ALA A 99 -0.37 -4.69 -0.28
N ALA A 100 -0.05 -3.80 0.65
CA ALA A 100 -0.92 -2.71 1.05
C ALA A 100 -1.20 -1.73 -0.12
N ARG A 101 -0.23 -1.50 -1.02
CA ARG A 101 -0.42 -0.65 -2.20
C ARG A 101 -1.44 -1.27 -3.17
N ILE A 102 -1.32 -2.56 -3.46
CA ILE A 102 -2.25 -3.24 -4.37
C ILE A 102 -3.64 -3.36 -3.73
N TRP A 103 -3.72 -3.64 -2.42
CA TRP A 103 -4.97 -3.57 -1.66
C TRP A 103 -5.64 -2.20 -1.80
N TRP A 104 -4.89 -1.10 -1.63
CA TRP A 104 -5.42 0.26 -1.75
C TRP A 104 -5.87 0.55 -3.19
N MET A 105 -5.08 0.17 -4.21
CA MET A 105 -5.46 0.36 -5.62
C MET A 105 -6.76 -0.38 -5.94
N LEU A 106 -6.87 -1.66 -5.59
CA LEU A 106 -8.07 -2.46 -5.83
C LEU A 106 -9.30 -1.83 -5.17
N ARG A 107 -9.18 -1.36 -3.93
CA ARG A 107 -10.27 -0.68 -3.23
C ARG A 107 -10.63 0.66 -3.87
N THR A 108 -9.64 1.46 -4.22
CA THR A 108 -9.83 2.75 -4.90
C THR A 108 -10.54 2.59 -6.25
N PHE A 109 -10.39 1.43 -6.89
CA PHE A 109 -11.12 1.09 -8.12
C PHE A 109 -12.35 0.21 -7.89
N GLY A 110 -12.87 0.14 -6.65
CA GLY A 110 -14.20 -0.39 -6.36
C GLY A 110 -14.28 -1.86 -5.95
N ALA A 111 -13.15 -2.58 -5.80
CA ALA A 111 -13.18 -3.92 -5.23
C ALA A 111 -13.54 -3.86 -3.75
N SER A 112 -14.67 -4.46 -3.36
CA SER A 112 -15.20 -4.37 -1.99
C SER A 112 -14.64 -5.44 -1.04
N ARG A 113 -14.26 -6.60 -1.56
CA ARG A 113 -13.78 -7.76 -0.80
C ARG A 113 -12.29 -7.97 -1.05
N VAL A 114 -11.48 -7.07 -0.51
CA VAL A 114 -10.01 -7.13 -0.63
C VAL A 114 -9.40 -7.13 0.77
N ARG A 115 -8.54 -8.10 1.04
CA ARG A 115 -7.81 -8.25 2.30
C ARG A 115 -6.32 -8.45 2.02
N VAL A 116 -5.49 -8.08 2.97
CA VAL A 116 -4.05 -8.34 2.94
C VAL A 116 -3.72 -9.51 3.88
N LEU A 117 -2.92 -10.47 3.42
CA LEU A 117 -2.40 -11.54 4.27
C LEU A 117 -1.41 -10.94 5.27
N ASP A 118 -1.77 -10.99 6.55
CA ASP A 118 -0.98 -10.42 7.62
C ASP A 118 0.35 -11.18 7.78
N GLY A 119 1.48 -10.46 7.65
CA GLY A 119 2.82 -11.03 7.63
C GLY A 119 3.24 -11.67 6.29
N GLY A 120 2.41 -11.63 5.25
CA GLY A 120 2.73 -12.03 3.88
C GLY A 120 3.25 -13.47 3.73
N LEU A 121 4.12 -13.69 2.72
CA LEU A 121 4.74 -14.99 2.46
C LEU A 121 5.58 -15.52 3.64
N PRO A 122 6.33 -14.70 4.40
CA PRO A 122 7.04 -15.18 5.59
C PRO A 122 6.12 -15.84 6.62
N ALA A 123 5.00 -15.21 6.97
CA ALA A 123 4.04 -15.77 7.92
C ALA A 123 3.38 -17.05 7.38
N TRP A 124 3.03 -17.06 6.08
CA TRP A 124 2.51 -18.26 5.41
C TRP A 124 3.46 -19.45 5.51
N ARG A 125 4.74 -19.22 5.20
CA ARG A 125 5.80 -20.23 5.28
C ARG A 125 6.02 -20.72 6.72
N ALA A 126 6.11 -19.81 7.68
CA ALA A 126 6.28 -20.15 9.10
C ALA A 126 5.15 -21.03 9.64
N ALA A 127 3.93 -20.84 9.14
CA ALA A 127 2.78 -21.66 9.48
C ALA A 127 2.66 -22.98 8.67
N GLY A 128 3.69 -23.35 7.89
CA GLY A 128 3.68 -24.57 7.06
C GLY A 128 2.59 -24.55 5.98
N GLY A 129 2.32 -23.39 5.40
CA GLY A 129 1.38 -23.26 4.27
C GLY A 129 1.91 -23.94 3.01
N PRO A 130 1.06 -24.57 2.18
CA PRO A 130 1.51 -25.15 0.90
C PRO A 130 2.03 -24.05 -0.04
N LEU A 131 3.03 -24.41 -0.86
CA LEU A 131 3.67 -23.52 -1.82
C LEU A 131 3.70 -24.15 -3.21
N GLU A 132 3.65 -23.31 -4.24
CA GLU A 132 3.88 -23.64 -5.63
C GLU A 132 5.17 -22.97 -6.12
N ALA A 133 5.79 -23.54 -7.15
CA ALA A 133 6.99 -23.01 -7.79
C ALA A 133 6.93 -23.20 -9.32
N GLY A 134 7.85 -22.55 -10.03
CA GLY A 134 8.01 -22.68 -11.48
C GLY A 134 7.04 -21.81 -12.28
N PRO A 135 7.01 -22.00 -13.62
CA PRO A 135 6.16 -21.20 -14.50
C PRO A 135 4.69 -21.47 -14.23
N ARG A 136 3.88 -20.44 -14.40
CA ARG A 136 2.42 -20.51 -14.32
C ARG A 136 1.81 -20.10 -15.66
N SER A 137 0.79 -20.83 -16.09
CA SER A 137 -0.04 -20.41 -17.23
C SER A 137 -0.84 -19.16 -16.84
N PRO A 138 -1.01 -18.19 -17.75
CA PRO A 138 -1.93 -17.08 -17.51
C PRO A 138 -3.32 -17.63 -17.15
N PRO A 139 -4.01 -17.01 -16.19
CA PRO A 139 -5.39 -17.39 -15.90
C PRO A 139 -6.33 -16.97 -17.03
N ASP A 140 -7.50 -17.58 -17.09
CA ASP A 140 -8.56 -17.08 -17.96
C ASP A 140 -8.95 -15.67 -17.52
N PRO A 141 -9.09 -14.71 -18.46
CA PRO A 141 -9.48 -13.35 -18.12
C PRO A 141 -10.87 -13.33 -17.45
N ALA A 142 -10.98 -12.51 -16.39
CA ALA A 142 -12.25 -12.22 -15.74
C ALA A 142 -12.80 -10.85 -16.17
N ARG A 143 -13.88 -10.40 -15.55
CA ARG A 143 -14.44 -9.07 -15.78
C ARG A 143 -14.33 -8.24 -14.51
N PHE A 144 -13.43 -7.29 -14.51
CA PHE A 144 -13.32 -6.26 -13.48
C PHE A 144 -13.93 -4.94 -13.99
N ARG A 145 -14.92 -4.40 -13.28
CA ARG A 145 -15.54 -3.10 -13.58
C ARG A 145 -14.99 -2.07 -12.60
N ALA A 146 -14.00 -1.32 -13.04
CA ALA A 146 -13.41 -0.31 -12.18
C ALA A 146 -14.38 0.85 -11.92
N GLN A 147 -14.56 1.17 -10.63
CA GLN A 147 -15.30 2.33 -10.14
C GLN A 147 -14.34 3.16 -9.30
N PHE A 148 -13.80 4.21 -9.90
CA PHE A 148 -12.80 5.06 -9.24
C PHE A 148 -13.43 5.87 -8.12
N ASP A 149 -12.84 5.79 -6.92
CA ASP A 149 -13.19 6.57 -5.76
C ASP A 149 -12.20 7.75 -5.60
N PRO A 150 -12.59 8.98 -5.98
CA PRO A 150 -11.71 10.14 -5.83
C PRO A 150 -11.47 10.53 -4.37
N ASP A 151 -12.36 10.14 -3.44
CA ASP A 151 -12.22 10.45 -2.02
C ASP A 151 -11.13 9.61 -1.33
N ALA A 152 -10.69 8.52 -1.96
CA ALA A 152 -9.55 7.75 -1.48
C ALA A 152 -8.19 8.40 -1.82
N VAL A 153 -8.16 9.39 -2.74
CA VAL A 153 -6.93 9.96 -3.28
C VAL A 153 -6.80 11.44 -2.88
N ALA A 154 -5.63 11.85 -2.44
CA ALA A 154 -5.26 13.25 -2.28
C ALA A 154 -4.32 13.68 -3.40
N ASP A 155 -4.50 14.89 -3.90
CA ASP A 155 -3.59 15.54 -4.80
C ASP A 155 -2.64 16.51 -4.06
N ARG A 156 -1.73 17.14 -4.78
CA ARG A 156 -0.79 18.12 -4.24
C ARG A 156 -1.49 19.34 -3.62
N ALA A 157 -2.61 19.78 -4.18
CA ALA A 157 -3.35 20.94 -3.66
C ALA A 157 -4.00 20.60 -2.31
N ALA A 158 -4.56 19.40 -2.17
CA ALA A 158 -5.12 18.94 -0.91
C ALA A 158 -4.05 18.85 0.20
N VAL A 159 -2.82 18.43 -0.14
CA VAL A 159 -1.70 18.40 0.82
C VAL A 159 -1.24 19.82 1.17
N ALA A 160 -1.12 20.72 0.20
CA ALA A 160 -0.72 22.10 0.42
C ALA A 160 -1.72 22.85 1.34
N GLY A 161 -3.02 22.60 1.21
CA GLY A 161 -4.08 23.18 2.03
C GLY A 161 -4.44 22.38 3.29
N ALA A 162 -3.74 21.29 3.59
CA ALA A 162 -4.13 20.36 4.65
C ALA A 162 -4.21 21.01 6.03
N ALA A 163 -3.24 21.85 6.39
CA ALA A 163 -3.20 22.52 7.68
C ALA A 163 -4.42 23.45 7.88
N ASP A 164 -4.76 24.25 6.87
CA ASP A 164 -5.91 25.16 6.89
C ASP A 164 -7.25 24.42 6.93
N ALA A 165 -7.28 23.23 6.30
CA ALA A 165 -8.45 22.35 6.31
C ALA A 165 -8.56 21.48 7.57
N GLY A 166 -7.63 21.57 8.51
CA GLY A 166 -7.59 20.72 9.71
C GLY A 166 -7.29 19.25 9.43
N VAL A 167 -6.69 18.94 8.27
CA VAL A 167 -6.28 17.60 7.84
C VAL A 167 -4.84 17.35 8.24
N GLN A 168 -4.55 16.17 8.74
CA GLN A 168 -3.21 15.75 9.13
C GLN A 168 -2.48 15.09 7.96
N VAL A 169 -1.20 15.37 7.79
CA VAL A 169 -0.35 14.70 6.77
C VAL A 169 0.63 13.79 7.47
N LEU A 170 0.68 12.52 7.08
CA LEU A 170 1.49 11.47 7.71
C LEU A 170 2.42 10.80 6.68
N ASP A 171 3.73 10.93 6.90
CA ASP A 171 4.77 10.42 6.02
C ASP A 171 5.35 9.09 6.53
N ALA A 172 5.29 8.07 5.67
CA ALA A 172 5.74 6.70 5.97
C ALA A 172 7.25 6.46 5.72
N ARG A 173 8.00 7.45 5.22
CA ARG A 173 9.44 7.31 4.97
C ARG A 173 10.22 7.15 6.28
N SER A 174 11.46 6.65 6.18
CA SER A 174 12.36 6.61 7.32
C SER A 174 12.59 8.02 7.90
N ALA A 175 12.84 8.10 9.20
CA ALA A 175 13.06 9.37 9.91
C ALA A 175 14.19 10.20 9.28
N GLY A 176 15.29 9.57 8.86
CA GLY A 176 16.39 10.28 8.21
C GLY A 176 16.02 10.91 6.85
N ARG A 177 15.20 10.22 6.04
CA ARG A 177 14.69 10.80 4.77
C ARG A 177 13.71 11.94 5.04
N PHE A 178 12.83 11.78 6.00
CA PHE A 178 11.89 12.80 6.42
C PHE A 178 12.61 14.06 6.93
N ALA A 179 13.62 13.90 7.79
CA ALA A 179 14.42 15.00 8.32
C ALA A 179 15.37 15.64 7.28
N GLY A 180 15.57 15.03 6.12
CA GLY A 180 16.54 15.48 5.12
C GLY A 180 18.00 15.14 5.44
N THR A 181 18.24 14.29 6.44
CA THR A 181 19.59 13.85 6.89
C THR A 181 20.07 12.58 6.16
N ALA A 182 19.16 11.87 5.49
CA ALA A 182 19.49 10.75 4.61
C ALA A 182 19.09 11.07 3.16
N PRO A 183 19.83 10.56 2.16
CA PRO A 183 19.55 10.83 0.74
C PRO A 183 18.23 10.16 0.30
N GLU A 184 17.58 10.79 -0.68
CA GLU A 184 16.48 10.17 -1.40
C GLU A 184 17.02 9.12 -2.39
N PRO A 185 16.36 7.97 -2.54
CA PRO A 185 16.83 6.91 -3.45
C PRO A 185 16.68 7.29 -4.93
N ARG A 186 15.83 8.27 -5.25
CA ARG A 186 15.67 8.78 -6.61
C ARG A 186 16.43 10.07 -6.79
N ALA A 187 17.19 10.17 -7.87
CA ALA A 187 17.95 11.38 -8.21
C ALA A 187 17.02 12.59 -8.43
N GLY A 188 17.51 13.78 -8.13
CA GLY A 188 16.79 15.04 -8.35
C GLY A 188 15.75 15.39 -7.30
N LEU A 189 15.54 14.55 -6.28
CA LEU A 189 14.64 14.87 -5.17
C LEU A 189 15.39 15.61 -4.06
N ARG A 190 14.77 16.68 -3.54
CA ARG A 190 15.27 17.41 -2.39
C ARG A 190 15.06 16.60 -1.11
N GLY A 191 15.95 16.72 -0.11
CA GLY A 191 15.77 16.15 1.23
C GLY A 191 14.78 16.96 2.05
N GLY A 192 14.12 16.33 3.03
CA GLY A 192 13.18 16.97 3.93
C GLY A 192 11.75 16.43 3.80
N HIS A 193 10.75 17.22 4.22
CA HIS A 193 9.35 16.83 4.25
C HIS A 193 8.39 18.00 3.93
N MET A 194 7.14 17.69 3.74
CA MET A 194 6.04 18.65 3.56
C MET A 194 5.83 19.43 4.87
N PRO A 195 5.79 20.77 4.86
CA PRO A 195 5.57 21.56 6.07
C PRO A 195 4.32 21.10 6.83
N GLY A 196 4.44 20.92 8.14
CA GLY A 196 3.35 20.45 9.00
C GLY A 196 3.06 18.93 8.95
N ALA A 197 3.76 18.18 8.13
CA ALA A 197 3.64 16.73 8.13
C ALA A 197 4.25 16.10 9.39
N CYS A 198 3.64 15.00 9.86
CA CYS A 198 4.17 14.11 10.88
C CYS A 198 4.88 12.93 10.22
N ASN A 199 5.82 12.31 10.94
CA ASN A 199 6.52 11.11 10.45
C ASN A 199 6.16 9.89 11.30
N LEU A 200 5.77 8.82 10.63
CA LEU A 200 5.62 7.49 11.19
C LEU A 200 6.22 6.50 10.20
N PRO A 201 7.48 6.11 10.35
CA PRO A 201 8.08 5.08 9.52
C PRO A 201 7.18 3.84 9.48
N PHE A 202 6.84 3.35 8.28
CA PHE A 202 5.86 2.26 8.14
C PHE A 202 6.21 1.02 8.98
N ALA A 203 7.50 0.76 9.21
CA ALA A 203 7.95 -0.36 10.04
C ALA A 203 7.49 -0.23 11.51
N ASP A 204 7.23 0.99 11.99
CA ASP A 204 6.87 1.23 13.40
C ASP A 204 5.43 0.82 13.71
N ILE A 205 4.59 0.53 12.71
CA ILE A 205 3.26 -0.07 12.91
C ILE A 205 3.24 -1.58 12.67
N LEU A 206 4.39 -2.18 12.39
CA LEU A 206 4.55 -3.63 12.25
C LEU A 206 5.22 -4.21 13.51
N THR A 207 5.06 -5.50 13.70
CA THR A 207 5.76 -6.30 14.69
C THR A 207 7.06 -6.86 14.07
N PRO A 208 7.98 -7.44 14.85
CA PRO A 208 9.23 -8.01 14.32
C PRO A 208 9.03 -9.13 13.29
N ASP A 209 7.89 -9.83 13.30
CA ASP A 209 7.49 -10.86 12.35
C ASP A 209 6.68 -10.29 11.17
N SER A 210 6.75 -8.99 10.95
CA SER A 210 6.11 -8.25 9.85
C SER A 210 4.58 -8.31 9.84
N THR A 211 3.94 -8.68 10.95
CA THR A 211 2.49 -8.56 11.08
C THR A 211 2.08 -7.15 11.54
N MET A 212 0.87 -6.73 11.22
CA MET A 212 0.36 -5.43 11.63
C MET A 212 0.07 -5.41 13.14
N LYS A 213 0.54 -4.40 13.88
CA LYS A 213 0.07 -4.12 15.24
C LYS A 213 -1.45 -4.01 15.30
N ARG A 214 -2.07 -4.27 16.45
CA ARG A 214 -3.53 -4.31 16.59
C ARG A 214 -4.01 -3.44 17.75
N GLY A 215 -5.27 -3.02 17.68
CA GLY A 215 -5.98 -2.33 18.78
C GLY A 215 -5.16 -1.17 19.37
N ALA A 216 -5.07 -1.13 20.70
CA ALA A 216 -4.40 -0.05 21.41
C ALA A 216 -2.91 0.14 21.03
N ALA A 217 -2.19 -0.94 20.69
CA ALA A 217 -0.78 -0.82 20.28
C ALA A 217 -0.61 -0.14 18.90
N LEU A 218 -1.53 -0.40 17.97
CA LEU A 218 -1.56 0.27 16.67
C LEU A 218 -1.96 1.74 16.84
N GLU A 219 -3.01 2.02 17.59
CA GLU A 219 -3.48 3.39 17.85
C GLU A 219 -2.39 4.23 18.55
N ALA A 220 -1.70 3.64 19.55
CA ALA A 220 -0.61 4.30 20.25
C ALA A 220 0.55 4.70 19.31
N ALA A 221 0.85 3.89 18.29
CA ALA A 221 1.89 4.23 17.30
C ALA A 221 1.52 5.50 16.49
N TYR A 222 0.26 5.64 16.06
CA TYR A 222 -0.21 6.86 15.39
C TYR A 222 -0.16 8.08 16.33
N ARG A 223 -0.67 7.94 17.56
CA ARG A 223 -0.67 9.03 18.54
C ARG A 223 0.74 9.45 18.94
N ALA A 224 1.68 8.52 19.08
CA ALA A 224 3.09 8.82 19.35
C ALA A 224 3.75 9.60 18.20
N ALA A 225 3.32 9.35 16.96
CA ALA A 225 3.73 10.15 15.79
C ALA A 225 2.99 11.49 15.70
N GLY A 226 2.07 11.82 16.64
CA GLY A 226 1.29 13.03 16.75
C GLY A 226 0.07 13.09 15.85
N ILE A 227 -0.37 11.93 15.43
CA ILE A 227 -1.61 11.79 14.64
C ILE A 227 -2.75 11.40 15.57
N ASP A 228 -3.84 12.11 15.47
CA ASP A 228 -5.11 11.70 16.02
C ASP A 228 -5.87 10.88 14.95
N PRO A 229 -6.00 9.55 15.12
CA PRO A 229 -6.66 8.71 14.13
C PRO A 229 -8.15 9.02 13.93
N ASP A 230 -8.76 9.76 14.84
CA ASP A 230 -10.17 10.17 14.75
C ASP A 230 -10.38 11.41 13.89
N ARG A 231 -9.31 12.06 13.43
CA ARG A 231 -9.33 13.20 12.52
C ARG A 231 -8.93 12.78 11.10
N PRO A 232 -9.31 13.56 10.06
CA PRO A 232 -8.89 13.26 8.68
C PRO A 232 -7.38 13.19 8.53
N VAL A 233 -6.90 12.14 7.83
CA VAL A 233 -5.48 11.90 7.58
C VAL A 233 -5.22 11.72 6.08
N ILE A 234 -4.19 12.39 5.57
CA ILE A 234 -3.58 12.10 4.27
C ILE A 234 -2.26 11.38 4.53
N THR A 235 -2.12 10.17 4.00
CA THR A 235 -0.87 9.41 4.06
C THR A 235 0.01 9.70 2.84
N THR A 236 1.31 9.72 3.02
CA THR A 236 2.30 9.93 1.97
C THR A 236 3.57 9.13 2.22
N CYS A 237 4.43 9.00 1.21
CA CYS A 237 5.77 8.43 1.37
C CYS A 237 6.71 8.90 0.26
N GLY A 238 7.53 8.02 -0.33
CA GLY A 238 8.37 8.31 -1.50
C GLY A 238 7.59 8.33 -2.82
N SER A 239 6.69 7.36 -3.03
CA SER A 239 5.95 7.14 -4.30
C SER A 239 4.63 6.39 -4.08
N GLY A 240 3.96 6.61 -2.95
CA GLY A 240 2.65 6.05 -2.65
C GLY A 240 2.63 4.57 -2.24
N VAL A 241 3.75 3.86 -2.27
CA VAL A 241 3.79 2.41 -1.95
C VAL A 241 3.66 2.18 -0.45
N THR A 242 4.61 2.66 0.35
CA THR A 242 4.62 2.45 1.81
C THR A 242 3.60 3.32 2.55
N ALA A 243 3.13 4.41 1.95
CA ALA A 243 2.00 5.19 2.46
C ALA A 243 0.73 4.33 2.62
N ALA A 244 0.52 3.39 1.70
CA ALA A 244 -0.62 2.48 1.76
C ALA A 244 -0.59 1.55 2.98
N ILE A 245 0.59 1.29 3.58
CA ILE A 245 0.70 0.53 4.83
C ILE A 245 0.08 1.32 5.98
N LEU A 246 0.34 2.64 6.03
CA LEU A 246 -0.30 3.52 7.02
C LEU A 246 -1.80 3.63 6.78
N SER A 247 -2.25 3.74 5.53
CA SER A 247 -3.68 3.70 5.20
C SER A 247 -4.33 2.37 5.60
N LEU A 248 -3.65 1.24 5.40
CA LEU A 248 -4.12 -0.08 5.84
C LEU A 248 -4.23 -0.15 7.37
N GLY A 249 -3.24 0.39 8.10
CA GLY A 249 -3.28 0.47 9.56
C GLY A 249 -4.46 1.30 10.07
N LEU A 250 -4.73 2.46 9.46
CA LEU A 250 -5.93 3.26 9.76
C LEU A 250 -7.22 2.48 9.46
N ALA A 251 -7.27 1.77 8.33
CA ALA A 251 -8.42 0.93 8.00
C ALA A 251 -8.63 -0.22 9.00
N VAL A 252 -7.56 -0.80 9.56
CA VAL A 252 -7.62 -1.79 10.66
C VAL A 252 -8.24 -1.20 11.92
N LEU A 253 -8.01 0.08 12.19
CA LEU A 253 -8.65 0.84 13.27
C LEU A 253 -10.08 1.29 12.93
N GLY A 254 -10.57 0.99 11.71
CA GLY A 254 -11.88 1.46 11.24
C GLY A 254 -11.91 2.96 10.87
N ARG A 255 -10.76 3.54 10.56
CA ARG A 255 -10.60 4.96 10.21
C ARG A 255 -10.29 5.12 8.72
N PRO A 256 -11.04 5.98 7.99
CA PRO A 256 -10.72 6.28 6.60
C PRO A 256 -9.47 7.18 6.51
N SER A 257 -8.76 7.08 5.39
CA SER A 257 -7.68 7.97 5.04
C SER A 257 -7.65 8.22 3.54
N ARG A 258 -7.06 9.33 3.13
CA ARG A 258 -6.70 9.60 1.75
C ARG A 258 -5.22 9.31 1.56
N LEU A 259 -4.80 8.90 0.36
CA LEU A 259 -3.40 8.72 0.04
C LEU A 259 -2.96 9.74 -1.01
N TYR A 260 -1.88 10.47 -0.73
CA TYR A 260 -1.26 11.36 -1.71
C TYR A 260 -0.43 10.53 -2.68
N ASP A 261 -0.99 10.30 -3.87
CA ASP A 261 -0.42 9.37 -4.86
C ASP A 261 0.93 9.85 -5.39
N GLY A 262 1.07 11.14 -5.74
CA GLY A 262 2.34 11.74 -6.18
C GLY A 262 3.44 11.72 -5.13
N SER A 263 3.08 11.74 -3.86
CA SER A 263 3.99 11.59 -2.72
C SER A 263 5.22 12.50 -2.80
N TRP A 264 6.33 12.10 -2.19
CA TRP A 264 7.57 12.88 -2.23
C TRP A 264 8.19 12.97 -3.63
N ALA A 265 7.94 11.97 -4.49
CA ALA A 265 8.40 12.00 -5.88
C ALA A 265 7.86 13.22 -6.62
N GLU A 266 6.60 13.60 -6.38
CA GLU A 266 6.03 14.84 -6.90
C GLU A 266 6.49 16.05 -6.08
N TRP A 267 6.25 16.06 -4.78
CA TRP A 267 6.50 17.22 -3.92
C TRP A 267 7.97 17.61 -3.86
N GLY A 268 8.87 16.67 -3.57
CA GLY A 268 10.30 16.88 -3.46
C GLY A 268 11.00 17.19 -4.78
N GLY A 269 10.41 16.75 -5.91
CA GLY A 269 10.91 16.99 -7.25
C GLY A 269 10.59 18.39 -7.81
N ARG A 270 9.61 19.09 -7.24
CA ARG A 270 9.18 20.42 -7.72
C ARG A 270 9.96 21.53 -7.04
N THR A 271 10.17 22.64 -7.77
CA THR A 271 10.85 23.84 -7.23
C THR A 271 9.87 24.82 -6.55
N ASP A 272 8.56 24.66 -6.81
CA ASP A 272 7.49 25.55 -6.31
C ASP A 272 6.79 24.99 -5.05
N THR A 273 7.30 23.92 -4.44
CA THR A 273 6.81 23.38 -3.16
C THR A 273 7.73 23.75 -2.00
N ALA A 274 7.14 24.16 -0.89
CA ALA A 274 7.87 24.41 0.35
C ALA A 274 8.37 23.10 0.96
N ILE A 275 9.54 23.12 1.61
CA ILE A 275 10.16 21.98 2.28
C ILE A 275 10.60 22.40 3.68
N ALA A 276 10.34 21.53 4.66
CA ALA A 276 10.91 21.57 5.98
C ALA A 276 11.98 20.46 6.11
N THR A 277 13.05 20.72 6.87
CA THR A 277 14.17 19.79 7.08
C THR A 277 14.39 19.41 8.54
N THR A 278 13.70 20.08 9.46
CA THR A 278 13.73 19.75 10.89
C THR A 278 12.41 19.07 11.26
N PRO A 279 12.44 18.02 12.11
CA PRO A 279 11.21 17.58 12.78
C PRO A 279 10.60 18.81 13.46
N THR A 280 9.29 19.01 13.33
CA THR A 280 8.60 20.01 14.14
C THR A 280 8.87 19.67 15.59
N ASP A 281 9.67 20.47 16.30
CA ASP A 281 9.80 20.39 17.74
C ASP A 281 8.39 20.48 18.32
N ARG A 282 8.02 19.43 19.05
CA ARG A 282 6.75 19.31 19.75
C ARG A 282 6.92 19.70 21.19
#